data_668e8b009f7ad63dcdbf9c02e7a49b11
#
_entry.id   668e8b009f7ad63dcdbf9c02e7a49b11
#
_cell.length_a   1.000
_cell.length_b   1.000
_cell.length_c   1.000
_cell.angle_alpha   90.00
_cell.angle_beta   90.00
_cell.angle_gamma   90.00
#
_symmetry.space_group_name_H-M   'P 1'
#
loop_
_entity.id
_entity.type
_entity.pdbx_description
1 polymer ?
#
loop_
_entity_poly.entity_id
_entity_poly.type
_entity_poly.pdbx_seq_one_letter_code
_entity_poly.pdbx_strand_id
1 'polypeptide(L)'
;MKRWLKLAAGAAAVTLATAGCAGSSGTDTAASSSGAPAPITGDVTVWLMTGSAPATLTDALNKEFEAAHPGVKVKYEIQQWDGIQQKLTTALAGGTPPDVIEIGNTQTAAFASNEGVLTDLTADKDSFNGAQWLKGLADSGTYEGKVYGVPFYAANREVIYRKDMFEQAGITKTPTSNDEWIDAITKLKTKFGSDPDFQALYMPGQNWYSLLSFIWDNGGDIAQPDGKKFKATLDSAGAKAGLEFYKKLVDTSGTKAPKDADEAKPQQATVYGGGKVAMMIGLPWELPTAAKTDPSLTAKTGAFAIPSKTAGQTAPVFLGGSNLAIPANSKNVAAAKEYIKLLSSPKYQSQLAAAGVVPGTSTDLTGLDKDPLGSVMAKASTNGKAVPASPQWGDVESGQNPVKDMLTAYLTGKKTLDQATADANAALNKLIGG
;
A
#
# COMPACT_ATOMS: atom_id res chain seq x y z
N MET A 1 8.38 -51.91 44.02
CA MET A 1 7.29 -52.30 44.93
C MET A 1 5.99 -51.92 44.23
N LYS A 2 5.38 -52.85 43.47
CA LYS A 2 4.24 -53.71 43.83
C LYS A 2 3.08 -52.95 44.46
N ARG A 3 1.93 -52.78 43.77
CA ARG A 3 0.69 -53.60 43.70
C ARG A 3 -0.34 -52.77 42.91
N TRP A 4 -0.96 -53.18 41.81
CA TRP A 4 -2.02 -54.13 41.48
C TRP A 4 -3.29 -54.03 42.35
N LEU A 5 -4.45 -53.76 41.67
CA LEU A 5 -5.75 -54.46 41.71
C LEU A 5 -6.73 -53.68 40.81
N LYS A 6 -7.22 -54.13 39.71
CA LYS A 6 -8.20 -55.12 39.27
C LYS A 6 -9.67 -54.81 39.62
N LEU A 7 -10.47 -54.64 38.53
CA LEU A 7 -11.76 -55.21 38.16
C LEU A 7 -13.04 -54.82 38.91
N ALA A 8 -14.05 -54.37 38.11
CA ALA A 8 -15.31 -55.13 38.01
C ALA A 8 -16.12 -54.62 36.79
N ALA A 9 -16.60 -55.61 36.02
CA ALA A 9 -17.52 -55.47 34.90
C ALA A 9 -18.97 -55.54 35.37
N GLY A 10 -19.88 -54.86 34.61
CA GLY A 10 -21.31 -55.01 34.79
C GLY A 10 -22.02 -54.89 33.44
N ALA A 11 -22.47 -56.04 32.93
CA ALA A 11 -23.31 -56.16 31.74
C ALA A 11 -24.78 -56.30 32.12
N ALA A 12 -25.70 -55.72 31.40
CA ALA A 12 -27.11 -56.10 31.22
C ALA A 12 -27.70 -55.19 30.12
N ALA A 13 -28.09 -55.69 29.04
CA ALA A 13 -29.08 -56.63 28.54
C ALA A 13 -30.14 -55.91 27.73
N VAL A 14 -30.23 -56.33 26.53
CA VAL A 14 -31.11 -56.16 25.36
C VAL A 14 -32.62 -56.18 25.69
N THR A 15 -33.42 -55.33 24.99
CA THR A 15 -34.76 -55.70 24.53
C THR A 15 -35.03 -55.18 23.12
N LEU A 16 -35.16 -56.09 22.18
CA LEU A 16 -35.75 -55.92 20.87
C LEU A 16 -37.30 -55.79 20.98
N ALA A 17 -37.85 -54.85 20.22
CA ALA A 17 -39.26 -54.93 19.79
C ALA A 17 -39.34 -54.60 18.30
N THR A 18 -39.72 -55.60 17.51
CA THR A 18 -40.06 -55.58 16.08
C THR A 18 -41.53 -55.34 15.90
N ALA A 19 -41.92 -54.46 14.99
CA ALA A 19 -43.11 -54.47 14.12
C ALA A 19 -43.17 -53.10 13.41
N GLY A 20 -43.43 -52.94 12.15
CA GLY A 20 -44.00 -53.69 11.09
C GLY A 20 -44.06 -52.74 9.87
N CYS A 21 -43.98 -53.29 8.68
CA CYS A 21 -44.00 -52.64 7.36
C CYS A 21 -45.27 -51.85 7.06
N ALA A 22 -45.12 -50.68 6.40
CA ALA A 22 -46.00 -50.28 5.28
C ALA A 22 -45.27 -49.23 4.44
N GLY A 23 -45.11 -49.49 3.14
CA GLY A 23 -44.39 -48.64 2.21
C GLY A 23 -45.20 -47.40 1.79
N SER A 24 -44.52 -46.31 1.51
CA SER A 24 -44.90 -45.35 0.52
C SER A 24 -43.62 -44.70 -0.04
N SER A 25 -43.46 -44.81 -1.34
CA SER A 25 -42.47 -44.15 -2.15
C SER A 25 -42.68 -42.63 -2.08
N GLY A 26 -41.81 -41.94 -1.29
CA GLY A 26 -41.70 -40.50 -1.29
C GLY A 26 -40.30 -40.13 -1.80
N THR A 27 -40.27 -39.49 -2.93
CA THR A 27 -39.08 -38.81 -3.47
C THR A 27 -38.59 -37.78 -2.45
N ASP A 28 -37.49 -38.11 -1.75
CA ASP A 28 -36.73 -37.14 -0.95
C ASP A 28 -36.09 -36.12 -1.89
N THR A 29 -36.84 -35.05 -2.16
CA THR A 29 -36.25 -33.77 -2.58
C THR A 29 -35.52 -33.26 -1.37
N ALA A 30 -34.16 -33.39 -1.40
CA ALA A 30 -33.31 -32.68 -0.48
C ALA A 30 -33.61 -31.19 -0.64
N ALA A 31 -34.43 -30.65 0.23
CA ALA A 31 -34.57 -29.22 0.39
C ALA A 31 -33.19 -28.67 0.85
N SER A 32 -32.48 -28.09 -0.08
CA SER A 32 -31.39 -27.18 0.24
C SER A 32 -31.98 -26.08 1.10
N SER A 33 -31.86 -26.20 2.39
CA SER A 33 -32.14 -25.11 3.31
C SER A 33 -31.10 -24.02 3.02
N SER A 34 -31.49 -23.05 2.21
CA SER A 34 -30.81 -21.73 2.19
C SER A 34 -31.12 -21.08 3.55
N GLY A 35 -30.44 -21.54 4.58
CA GLY A 35 -30.50 -20.91 5.87
C GLY A 35 -29.98 -19.50 5.73
N ALA A 36 -30.75 -18.51 6.16
CA ALA A 36 -30.27 -17.14 6.31
C ALA A 36 -28.96 -17.20 7.12
N PRO A 37 -27.94 -16.38 6.78
CA PRO A 37 -26.71 -16.33 7.56
C PRO A 37 -27.04 -16.15 9.04
N ALA A 38 -26.30 -16.86 9.90
CA ALA A 38 -26.48 -16.71 11.35
C ALA A 38 -26.36 -15.22 11.73
N PRO A 39 -27.23 -14.71 12.64
CA PRO A 39 -27.16 -13.32 13.04
C PRO A 39 -25.77 -13.00 13.62
N ILE A 40 -25.21 -11.89 13.19
CA ILE A 40 -23.96 -11.34 13.73
C ILE A 40 -24.23 -10.88 15.14
N THR A 41 -23.43 -11.32 16.10
CA THR A 41 -23.54 -10.99 17.51
C THR A 41 -22.17 -10.71 18.12
N GLY A 42 -22.13 -9.92 19.18
CA GLY A 42 -20.90 -9.55 19.88
C GLY A 42 -20.24 -8.29 19.30
N ASP A 43 -19.27 -7.78 20.04
CA ASP A 43 -18.53 -6.57 19.65
C ASP A 43 -17.51 -6.90 18.52
N VAL A 44 -17.30 -5.97 17.60
CA VAL A 44 -16.30 -6.04 16.53
C VAL A 44 -15.19 -5.05 16.82
N THR A 45 -13.97 -5.52 16.98
CA THR A 45 -12.80 -4.67 17.19
C THR A 45 -12.11 -4.39 15.86
N VAL A 46 -11.97 -3.11 15.53
CA VAL A 46 -11.41 -2.64 14.25
C VAL A 46 -10.19 -1.75 14.50
N TRP A 47 -9.06 -2.12 13.94
CA TRP A 47 -7.84 -1.33 13.94
C TRP A 47 -7.59 -0.71 12.57
N LEU A 48 -7.70 0.61 12.47
CA LEU A 48 -7.26 1.36 11.29
C LEU A 48 -6.10 2.30 11.66
N MET A 49 -5.34 2.71 10.65
CA MET A 49 -4.17 3.56 10.84
C MET A 49 -4.54 5.04 10.84
N THR A 50 -3.74 5.83 11.55
CA THR A 50 -3.86 7.28 11.53
C THR A 50 -3.72 7.80 10.10
N GLY A 51 -4.66 8.63 9.68
CA GLY A 51 -4.66 9.25 8.35
C GLY A 51 -5.27 8.39 7.22
N SER A 52 -5.63 7.12 7.45
CA SER A 52 -6.17 6.23 6.41
C SER A 52 -7.60 6.59 6.00
N ALA A 53 -8.39 7.11 6.93
CA ALA A 53 -9.74 7.58 6.66
C ALA A 53 -10.09 8.77 7.57
N PRO A 54 -10.95 9.70 7.10
CA PRO A 54 -11.47 10.76 7.95
C PRO A 54 -12.35 10.21 9.07
N ALA A 55 -12.29 10.80 10.26
CA ALA A 55 -13.14 10.40 11.39
C ALA A 55 -14.64 10.45 11.05
N THR A 56 -15.08 11.44 10.26
CA THR A 56 -16.48 11.55 9.82
C THR A 56 -16.93 10.35 8.99
N LEU A 57 -16.05 9.76 8.18
CA LEU A 57 -16.35 8.55 7.42
C LEU A 57 -16.47 7.34 8.33
N THR A 58 -15.48 7.13 9.21
CA THR A 58 -15.45 5.97 10.10
C THR A 58 -16.60 6.00 11.12
N ASP A 59 -16.97 7.19 11.64
CA ASP A 59 -18.13 7.35 12.52
C ASP A 59 -19.44 7.02 11.81
N ALA A 60 -19.61 7.46 10.55
CA ALA A 60 -20.78 7.15 9.75
C ALA A 60 -20.88 5.65 9.43
N LEU A 61 -19.75 5.04 9.08
CA LEU A 61 -19.65 3.60 8.78
C LEU A 61 -19.97 2.76 10.01
N ASN A 62 -19.39 3.08 11.18
CA ASN A 62 -19.63 2.35 12.42
C ASN A 62 -21.12 2.43 12.83
N LYS A 63 -21.71 3.61 12.72
CA LYS A 63 -23.14 3.83 12.98
C LYS A 63 -24.06 3.01 12.05
N GLU A 64 -23.72 2.98 10.76
CA GLU A 64 -24.48 2.20 9.78
C GLU A 64 -24.35 0.70 10.07
N PHE A 65 -23.14 0.23 10.35
CA PHE A 65 -22.88 -1.15 10.70
C PHE A 65 -23.67 -1.59 11.96
N GLU A 66 -23.59 -0.80 13.03
CA GLU A 66 -24.33 -1.08 14.27
C GLU A 66 -25.86 -1.06 14.06
N ALA A 67 -26.37 -0.17 13.21
CA ALA A 67 -27.78 -0.11 12.87
C ALA A 67 -28.25 -1.34 12.06
N ALA A 68 -27.40 -1.85 11.17
CA ALA A 68 -27.68 -3.07 10.39
C ALA A 68 -27.59 -4.35 11.24
N HIS A 69 -26.84 -4.33 12.36
CA HIS A 69 -26.61 -5.48 13.23
C HIS A 69 -26.96 -5.15 14.69
N PRO A 70 -28.26 -5.18 15.06
CA PRO A 70 -28.71 -4.82 16.42
C PRO A 70 -28.04 -5.66 17.51
N GLY A 71 -27.48 -4.98 18.50
CA GLY A 71 -26.73 -5.61 19.60
C GLY A 71 -25.24 -5.77 19.37
N VAL A 72 -24.72 -5.44 18.18
CA VAL A 72 -23.29 -5.34 17.87
C VAL A 72 -22.78 -3.94 18.22
N LYS A 73 -21.57 -3.86 18.75
CA LYS A 73 -20.82 -2.60 18.94
C LYS A 73 -19.48 -2.66 18.23
N VAL A 74 -19.12 -1.58 17.54
CA VAL A 74 -17.82 -1.44 16.91
C VAL A 74 -16.87 -0.77 17.88
N LYS A 75 -15.82 -1.50 18.28
CA LYS A 75 -14.68 -0.98 19.04
C LYS A 75 -13.61 -0.52 18.04
N TYR A 76 -13.66 0.75 17.70
CA TYR A 76 -12.77 1.36 16.73
C TYR A 76 -11.52 1.95 17.41
N GLU A 77 -10.34 1.52 16.98
CA GLU A 77 -9.06 1.96 17.53
C GLU A 77 -8.13 2.45 16.42
N ILE A 78 -7.63 3.69 16.55
CA ILE A 78 -6.64 4.26 15.63
C ILE A 78 -5.24 3.82 16.06
N GLN A 79 -4.50 3.26 15.11
CA GLN A 79 -3.11 2.83 15.29
C GLN A 79 -2.14 3.81 14.64
N GLN A 80 -0.89 3.82 15.10
CA GLN A 80 0.19 4.60 14.50
C GLN A 80 1.01 3.70 13.56
N TRP A 81 1.51 4.26 12.46
CA TRP A 81 2.35 3.53 11.52
C TRP A 81 3.70 3.14 12.12
N ASP A 82 4.26 3.98 13.01
CA ASP A 82 5.50 3.67 13.69
C ASP A 82 5.33 2.47 14.64
N GLY A 83 6.20 1.46 14.46
CA GLY A 83 6.17 0.23 15.26
C GLY A 83 5.00 -0.72 14.98
N ILE A 84 4.16 -0.44 13.98
CA ILE A 84 2.93 -1.22 13.73
C ILE A 84 3.20 -2.69 13.41
N GLN A 85 4.24 -3.01 12.67
CA GLN A 85 4.58 -4.40 12.34
C GLN A 85 4.78 -5.24 13.60
N GLN A 86 5.53 -4.73 14.56
CA GLN A 86 5.75 -5.41 15.84
C GLN A 86 4.46 -5.52 16.65
N LYS A 87 3.63 -4.46 16.66
CA LYS A 87 2.34 -4.45 17.37
C LYS A 87 1.38 -5.48 16.76
N LEU A 88 1.26 -5.53 15.44
CA LEU A 88 0.44 -6.53 14.74
C LEU A 88 0.95 -7.95 15.02
N THR A 89 2.25 -8.19 14.92
CA THR A 89 2.85 -9.50 15.24
C THR A 89 2.45 -9.95 16.65
N THR A 90 2.52 -9.06 17.64
CA THR A 90 2.15 -9.36 19.02
C THR A 90 0.64 -9.63 19.16
N ALA A 91 -0.20 -8.81 18.52
CA ALA A 91 -1.66 -8.96 18.56
C ALA A 91 -2.13 -10.26 17.90
N LEU A 92 -1.55 -10.59 16.73
CA LEU A 92 -1.89 -11.80 15.97
C LEU A 92 -1.44 -13.09 16.67
N ALA A 93 -0.33 -13.05 17.41
CA ALA A 93 0.09 -14.15 18.26
C ALA A 93 -0.75 -14.28 19.54
N GLY A 94 -1.51 -13.26 19.91
CA GLY A 94 -2.36 -13.25 21.10
C GLY A 94 -3.65 -14.06 20.92
N GLY A 95 -4.27 -14.41 22.05
CA GLY A 95 -5.52 -15.22 22.06
C GLY A 95 -6.78 -14.42 21.69
N THR A 96 -6.70 -13.09 21.60
CA THR A 96 -7.83 -12.18 21.33
C THR A 96 -7.35 -11.03 20.43
N PRO A 97 -7.04 -11.30 19.16
CA PRO A 97 -6.68 -10.25 18.21
C PRO A 97 -7.91 -9.37 17.90
N PRO A 98 -7.72 -8.16 17.32
CA PRO A 98 -8.81 -7.43 16.69
C PRO A 98 -9.47 -8.27 15.58
N ASP A 99 -10.70 -7.94 15.20
CA ASP A 99 -11.44 -8.67 14.18
C ASP A 99 -11.13 -8.18 12.77
N VAL A 100 -10.90 -6.88 12.62
CA VAL A 100 -10.43 -6.24 11.38
C VAL A 100 -9.15 -5.48 11.67
N ILE A 101 -8.15 -5.69 10.83
CA ILE A 101 -6.87 -4.97 10.91
C ILE A 101 -6.52 -4.34 9.57
N GLU A 102 -6.00 -3.12 9.63
CA GLU A 102 -5.32 -2.50 8.50
C GLU A 102 -3.84 -2.86 8.53
N ILE A 103 -3.32 -3.32 7.40
CA ILE A 103 -1.92 -3.72 7.21
C ILE A 103 -1.35 -2.93 6.04
N GLY A 104 -0.14 -2.38 6.16
CA GLY A 104 0.58 -1.83 5.02
C GLY A 104 0.68 -2.86 3.89
N ASN A 105 0.41 -2.42 2.67
CA ASN A 105 0.35 -3.33 1.52
C ASN A 105 1.66 -4.11 1.33
N THR A 106 2.81 -3.56 1.68
CA THR A 106 4.13 -4.21 1.61
C THR A 106 4.37 -5.23 2.73
N GLN A 107 3.53 -5.23 3.77
CA GLN A 107 3.63 -6.12 4.94
C GLN A 107 2.68 -7.31 4.89
N THR A 108 1.69 -7.28 4.00
CA THR A 108 0.63 -8.31 3.95
C THR A 108 1.22 -9.71 3.74
N ALA A 109 2.19 -9.87 2.83
CA ALA A 109 2.84 -11.15 2.56
C ALA A 109 3.56 -11.73 3.80
N ALA A 110 4.15 -10.89 4.64
CA ALA A 110 4.82 -11.34 5.86
C ALA A 110 3.87 -12.05 6.84
N PHE A 111 2.65 -11.54 6.97
CA PHE A 111 1.63 -12.16 7.82
C PHE A 111 0.95 -13.34 7.13
N ALA A 112 0.68 -13.23 5.81
CA ALA A 112 0.03 -14.28 5.03
C ALA A 112 0.89 -15.55 4.87
N SER A 113 2.22 -15.41 4.87
CA SER A 113 3.15 -16.54 4.78
C SER A 113 3.15 -17.46 6.00
N ASN A 114 2.68 -16.96 7.14
CA ASN A 114 2.50 -17.75 8.35
C ASN A 114 1.10 -18.39 8.33
N GLU A 115 1.03 -19.67 8.04
CA GLU A 115 -0.24 -20.40 7.94
C GLU A 115 -1.09 -20.20 9.21
N GLY A 116 -2.37 -19.90 9.04
CA GLY A 116 -3.30 -19.72 10.14
C GLY A 116 -3.20 -18.36 10.87
N VAL A 117 -2.43 -17.40 10.38
CA VAL A 117 -2.36 -16.04 10.96
C VAL A 117 -3.45 -15.13 10.38
N LEU A 118 -3.67 -15.17 9.07
CA LEU A 118 -4.74 -14.42 8.41
C LEU A 118 -5.80 -15.36 7.80
N THR A 119 -7.02 -14.88 7.73
CA THR A 119 -8.13 -15.58 7.07
C THR A 119 -7.95 -15.52 5.55
N ASP A 120 -8.11 -16.66 4.87
CA ASP A 120 -8.19 -16.74 3.42
C ASP A 120 -9.55 -16.17 2.96
N LEU A 121 -9.51 -15.08 2.21
CA LEU A 121 -10.66 -14.33 1.70
C LEU A 121 -10.91 -14.58 0.20
N THR A 122 -10.24 -15.57 -0.40
CA THR A 122 -10.32 -15.84 -1.84
C THR A 122 -11.75 -16.07 -2.31
N ALA A 123 -12.52 -16.84 -1.57
CA ALA A 123 -13.93 -17.12 -1.89
C ALA A 123 -14.85 -15.91 -1.74
N ASP A 124 -14.44 -14.92 -0.95
CA ASP A 124 -15.24 -13.72 -0.66
C ASP A 124 -14.86 -12.52 -1.56
N LYS A 125 -13.87 -12.68 -2.45
CA LYS A 125 -13.30 -11.60 -3.27
C LYS A 125 -14.35 -10.77 -3.99
N ASP A 126 -15.35 -11.42 -4.60
CA ASP A 126 -16.40 -10.73 -5.34
C ASP A 126 -17.30 -9.89 -4.43
N SER A 127 -17.53 -10.35 -3.19
CA SER A 127 -18.30 -9.60 -2.19
C SER A 127 -17.62 -8.30 -1.74
N PHE A 128 -16.31 -8.20 -1.94
CA PHE A 128 -15.47 -7.03 -1.66
C PHE A 128 -15.18 -6.19 -2.91
N ASN A 129 -15.96 -6.32 -3.97
CA ASN A 129 -15.73 -5.65 -5.26
C ASN A 129 -14.39 -5.98 -5.91
N GLY A 130 -13.93 -7.22 -5.81
CA GLY A 130 -12.61 -7.66 -6.25
C GLY A 130 -12.27 -7.40 -7.72
N ALA A 131 -13.29 -7.34 -8.60
CA ALA A 131 -13.11 -6.98 -10.00
C ALA A 131 -12.72 -5.51 -10.22
N GLN A 132 -12.94 -4.65 -9.23
CA GLN A 132 -12.68 -3.20 -9.28
C GLN A 132 -11.38 -2.80 -8.58
N TRP A 133 -10.70 -3.73 -7.94
CA TRP A 133 -9.47 -3.41 -7.20
C TRP A 133 -8.37 -2.85 -8.08
N LEU A 134 -7.65 -1.85 -7.58
CA LEU A 134 -6.41 -1.42 -8.19
C LEU A 134 -5.40 -2.58 -8.19
N LYS A 135 -4.89 -2.91 -9.38
CA LYS A 135 -4.08 -4.12 -9.57
C LYS A 135 -2.89 -4.21 -8.61
N GLY A 136 -2.14 -3.13 -8.42
CA GLY A 136 -0.98 -3.12 -7.53
C GLY A 136 -1.34 -3.43 -6.07
N LEU A 137 -2.52 -3.01 -5.59
CA LEU A 137 -3.00 -3.36 -4.25
C LEU A 137 -3.54 -4.79 -4.21
N ALA A 138 -4.27 -5.23 -5.23
CA ALA A 138 -4.73 -6.61 -5.34
C ALA A 138 -3.55 -7.60 -5.31
N ASP A 139 -2.48 -7.29 -6.06
CA ASP A 139 -1.26 -8.09 -6.06
C ASP A 139 -0.62 -8.14 -4.66
N SER A 140 -0.55 -7.02 -3.94
CA SER A 140 0.00 -6.94 -2.59
C SER A 140 -0.85 -7.65 -1.52
N GLY A 141 -2.17 -7.74 -1.74
CA GLY A 141 -3.10 -8.47 -0.87
C GLY A 141 -3.14 -9.97 -1.14
N THR A 142 -2.41 -10.44 -2.15
CA THR A 142 -2.41 -11.84 -2.60
C THR A 142 -1.07 -12.51 -2.29
N TYR A 143 -1.11 -13.68 -1.67
CA TYR A 143 0.06 -14.49 -1.39
C TYR A 143 -0.19 -15.95 -1.81
N GLU A 144 0.73 -16.53 -2.58
CA GLU A 144 0.61 -17.89 -3.18
C GLU A 144 -0.77 -18.15 -3.84
N GLY A 145 -1.32 -17.16 -4.53
CA GLY A 145 -2.60 -17.25 -5.26
C GLY A 145 -3.85 -17.10 -4.40
N LYS A 146 -3.71 -16.88 -3.10
CA LYS A 146 -4.82 -16.66 -2.16
C LYS A 146 -4.90 -15.20 -1.72
N VAL A 147 -6.11 -14.71 -1.53
CA VAL A 147 -6.38 -13.35 -1.06
C VAL A 147 -6.41 -13.32 0.46
N TYR A 148 -5.54 -12.52 1.07
CA TYR A 148 -5.48 -12.29 2.51
C TYR A 148 -5.73 -10.84 2.89
N GLY A 149 -5.66 -9.92 1.92
CA GLY A 149 -5.87 -8.50 2.10
C GLY A 149 -6.83 -7.91 1.07
N VAL A 150 -7.83 -7.19 1.54
CA VAL A 150 -8.77 -6.42 0.71
C VAL A 150 -8.20 -5.01 0.55
N PRO A 151 -7.95 -4.52 -0.67
CA PRO A 151 -7.49 -3.17 -0.91
C PRO A 151 -8.35 -2.11 -0.22
N PHE A 152 -7.70 -1.25 0.58
CA PHE A 152 -8.40 -0.20 1.30
C PHE A 152 -8.20 1.16 0.65
N TYR A 153 -6.96 1.63 0.60
CA TYR A 153 -6.61 2.86 -0.13
C TYR A 153 -5.23 2.75 -0.77
N ALA A 154 -5.03 3.58 -1.79
CA ALA A 154 -3.77 3.69 -2.51
C ALA A 154 -3.09 5.03 -2.25
N ALA A 155 -1.78 5.02 -2.41
CA ALA A 155 -0.95 6.22 -2.41
C ALA A 155 0.22 6.04 -3.38
N ASN A 156 0.45 7.01 -4.22
CA ASN A 156 1.61 7.05 -5.10
C ASN A 156 2.15 8.47 -5.21
N ARG A 157 3.45 8.54 -5.49
CA ARG A 157 4.13 9.83 -5.65
C ARG A 157 3.81 10.45 -6.99
N GLU A 158 3.83 11.79 -6.99
CA GLU A 158 3.68 12.65 -8.15
C GLU A 158 4.70 13.79 -8.09
N VAL A 159 4.86 14.53 -9.16
CA VAL A 159 5.69 15.74 -9.13
C VAL A 159 4.82 16.92 -8.71
N ILE A 160 5.06 17.42 -7.51
CA ILE A 160 4.44 18.62 -6.94
C ILE A 160 5.28 19.81 -7.34
N TYR A 161 4.66 20.85 -7.94
CA TYR A 161 5.40 21.97 -8.52
C TYR A 161 4.78 23.34 -8.24
N ARG A 162 5.60 24.39 -8.32
CA ARG A 162 5.23 25.78 -8.20
C ARG A 162 4.75 26.33 -9.55
N LYS A 163 3.43 26.52 -9.69
CA LYS A 163 2.80 27.12 -10.89
C LYS A 163 3.37 28.49 -11.21
N ASP A 164 3.53 29.32 -10.21
CA ASP A 164 4.06 30.68 -10.35
C ASP A 164 5.52 30.71 -10.82
N MET A 165 6.36 29.76 -10.38
CA MET A 165 7.74 29.65 -10.87
C MET A 165 7.80 29.11 -12.30
N PHE A 166 6.94 28.16 -12.66
CA PHE A 166 6.81 27.65 -14.03
C PHE A 166 6.42 28.80 -14.99
N GLU A 167 5.40 29.57 -14.64
CA GLU A 167 4.96 30.72 -15.42
C GLU A 167 6.10 31.74 -15.61
N GLN A 168 6.79 32.13 -14.53
CA GLN A 168 7.93 33.05 -14.59
C GLN A 168 9.10 32.53 -15.42
N ALA A 169 9.28 31.20 -15.51
CA ALA A 169 10.29 30.56 -16.35
C ALA A 169 9.82 30.31 -17.79
N GLY A 170 8.61 30.75 -18.15
CA GLY A 170 8.03 30.55 -19.47
C GLY A 170 7.63 29.09 -19.76
N ILE A 171 7.38 28.29 -18.72
CA ILE A 171 6.92 26.91 -18.85
C ILE A 171 5.39 26.93 -18.84
N THR A 172 4.77 26.79 -19.99
CA THR A 172 3.32 26.90 -20.18
C THR A 172 2.58 25.57 -20.07
N LYS A 173 3.28 24.45 -20.06
CA LYS A 173 2.73 23.09 -19.95
C LYS A 173 3.58 22.27 -19.01
N THR A 174 2.95 21.39 -18.24
CA THR A 174 3.65 20.41 -17.42
C THR A 174 4.35 19.37 -18.31
N PRO A 175 5.56 18.90 -17.91
CA PRO A 175 6.27 17.87 -18.65
C PRO A 175 5.48 16.55 -18.76
N THR A 176 5.52 15.94 -19.93
CA THR A 176 4.91 14.64 -20.23
C THR A 176 5.95 13.59 -20.62
N SER A 177 7.23 13.98 -20.70
CA SER A 177 8.36 13.10 -20.94
C SER A 177 9.56 13.47 -20.09
N ASN A 178 10.48 12.52 -19.94
CA ASN A 178 11.74 12.73 -19.22
C ASN A 178 12.55 13.91 -19.81
N ASP A 179 12.58 14.05 -21.15
CA ASP A 179 13.31 15.12 -21.81
C ASP A 179 12.65 16.49 -21.55
N GLU A 180 11.31 16.58 -21.63
CA GLU A 180 10.58 17.80 -21.27
C GLU A 180 10.79 18.18 -19.80
N TRP A 181 10.93 17.19 -18.90
CA TRP A 181 11.21 17.46 -17.50
C TRP A 181 12.62 18.04 -17.29
N ILE A 182 13.63 17.49 -17.95
CA ILE A 182 14.98 18.06 -17.94
C ILE A 182 15.01 19.48 -18.55
N ASP A 183 14.25 19.72 -19.63
CA ASP A 183 14.10 21.07 -20.20
C ASP A 183 13.45 22.06 -19.20
N ALA A 184 12.39 21.64 -18.51
CA ALA A 184 11.76 22.44 -17.46
C ALA A 184 12.74 22.76 -16.31
N ILE A 185 13.51 21.79 -15.85
CA ILE A 185 14.57 21.98 -14.85
C ILE A 185 15.58 23.03 -15.34
N THR A 186 16.00 22.93 -16.60
CA THR A 186 16.97 23.85 -17.20
C THR A 186 16.41 25.27 -17.29
N LYS A 187 15.16 25.46 -17.72
CA LYS A 187 14.49 26.77 -17.77
C LYS A 187 14.35 27.38 -16.37
N LEU A 188 13.96 26.61 -15.37
CA LEU A 188 13.87 27.05 -13.98
C LEU A 188 15.24 27.52 -13.45
N LYS A 189 16.30 26.75 -13.69
CA LYS A 189 17.66 27.14 -13.31
C LYS A 189 18.15 28.38 -14.03
N THR A 190 17.84 28.53 -15.30
CA THR A 190 18.15 29.76 -16.07
C THR A 190 17.45 30.98 -15.47
N LYS A 191 16.21 30.83 -15.06
CA LYS A 191 15.41 31.95 -14.52
C LYS A 191 15.80 32.32 -13.09
N PHE A 192 16.00 31.31 -12.23
CA PHE A 192 16.17 31.52 -10.79
C PHE A 192 17.56 31.20 -10.26
N GLY A 193 18.48 30.73 -11.11
CA GLY A 193 19.81 30.25 -10.69
C GLY A 193 20.76 31.34 -10.19
N SER A 194 20.40 32.64 -10.26
CA SER A 194 21.10 33.71 -9.56
C SER A 194 20.95 33.64 -8.03
N ASP A 195 19.89 32.99 -7.53
CA ASP A 195 19.72 32.64 -6.11
C ASP A 195 20.51 31.37 -5.81
N PRO A 196 21.57 31.42 -5.00
CA PRO A 196 22.38 30.25 -4.70
C PRO A 196 21.62 29.16 -3.95
N ASP A 197 20.47 29.49 -3.34
CA ASP A 197 19.63 28.56 -2.60
C ASP A 197 18.50 27.96 -3.42
N PHE A 198 18.35 28.39 -4.64
CA PHE A 198 17.31 27.87 -5.54
C PHE A 198 17.59 26.43 -5.97
N GLN A 199 16.56 25.62 -5.97
CA GLN A 199 16.55 24.22 -6.41
C GLN A 199 15.39 24.02 -7.38
N ALA A 200 15.69 23.64 -8.62
CA ALA A 200 14.64 23.36 -9.61
C ALA A 200 13.82 22.11 -9.24
N LEU A 201 14.47 21.10 -8.64
CA LEU A 201 13.83 19.93 -8.07
C LEU A 201 14.57 19.56 -6.78
N TYR A 202 13.87 19.48 -5.67
CA TYR A 202 14.40 18.87 -4.45
C TYR A 202 14.36 17.34 -4.58
N MET A 203 15.53 16.71 -4.60
CA MET A 203 15.67 15.28 -4.87
C MET A 203 16.61 14.63 -3.85
N PRO A 204 16.08 14.11 -2.72
CA PRO A 204 16.86 13.37 -1.75
C PRO A 204 17.50 12.14 -2.38
N GLY A 205 18.78 11.86 -2.02
CA GLY A 205 19.53 10.79 -2.67
C GLY A 205 18.94 9.40 -2.46
N GLN A 206 18.25 9.18 -1.35
CA GLN A 206 17.64 7.90 -1.00
C GLN A 206 16.13 7.83 -1.25
N ASN A 207 15.56 8.65 -2.15
CA ASN A 207 14.14 8.56 -2.52
C ASN A 207 13.88 7.34 -3.43
N TRP A 208 14.04 6.15 -2.86
CA TRP A 208 14.02 4.89 -3.58
C TRP A 208 12.63 4.51 -4.12
N TYR A 209 11.54 4.95 -3.50
CA TYR A 209 10.20 4.74 -4.04
C TYR A 209 10.00 5.47 -5.38
N SER A 210 10.59 6.66 -5.53
CA SER A 210 10.58 7.36 -6.82
C SER A 210 11.50 6.70 -7.85
N LEU A 211 12.62 6.10 -7.42
CA LEU A 211 13.50 5.32 -8.28
C LEU A 211 12.76 4.17 -8.96
N LEU A 212 11.84 3.50 -8.24
CA LEU A 212 11.06 2.39 -8.80
C LEU A 212 10.32 2.79 -10.08
N SER A 213 9.77 4.01 -10.14
CA SER A 213 9.10 4.51 -11.33
C SER A 213 10.03 4.52 -12.54
N PHE A 214 11.27 4.95 -12.38
CA PHE A 214 12.24 5.01 -13.49
C PHE A 214 12.77 3.64 -13.88
N ILE A 215 12.94 2.73 -12.92
CA ILE A 215 13.30 1.33 -13.19
C ILE A 215 12.22 0.66 -14.03
N TRP A 216 10.97 0.73 -13.58
CA TRP A 216 9.84 0.10 -14.26
C TRP A 216 9.53 0.72 -15.63
N ASP A 217 9.68 2.03 -15.77
CA ASP A 217 9.51 2.73 -17.06
C ASP A 217 10.54 2.27 -18.09
N ASN A 218 11.71 1.82 -17.65
CA ASN A 218 12.74 1.25 -18.51
C ASN A 218 12.65 -0.28 -18.68
N GLY A 219 11.58 -0.90 -18.17
CA GLY A 219 11.35 -2.34 -18.29
C GLY A 219 12.20 -3.19 -17.35
N GLY A 220 12.87 -2.56 -16.38
CA GLY A 220 13.55 -3.23 -15.28
C GLY A 220 12.62 -3.56 -14.12
N ASP A 221 13.17 -4.21 -13.11
CA ASP A 221 12.52 -4.43 -11.82
C ASP A 221 13.57 -4.50 -10.71
N ILE A 222 13.11 -4.39 -9.46
CA ILE A 222 13.97 -4.52 -8.29
C ILE A 222 14.29 -5.99 -7.97
N ALA A 223 13.29 -6.86 -8.15
CA ALA A 223 13.43 -8.30 -8.07
C ALA A 223 12.30 -8.97 -8.87
N GLN A 224 12.53 -10.22 -9.27
CA GLN A 224 11.56 -11.02 -10.00
C GLN A 224 11.32 -12.35 -9.28
N PRO A 225 10.12 -12.98 -9.45
CA PRO A 225 9.87 -14.31 -8.92
C PRO A 225 10.89 -15.33 -9.42
N ASP A 226 11.36 -16.18 -8.53
CA ASP A 226 12.24 -17.32 -8.80
C ASP A 226 11.72 -18.54 -8.02
N GLY A 227 10.79 -19.26 -8.60
CA GLY A 227 10.01 -20.30 -7.91
C GLY A 227 9.14 -19.68 -6.82
N LYS A 228 9.35 -20.12 -5.57
CA LYS A 228 8.67 -19.55 -4.38
C LYS A 228 9.41 -18.36 -3.74
N LYS A 229 10.54 -17.99 -4.29
CA LYS A 229 11.43 -16.95 -3.80
C LYS A 229 11.48 -15.79 -4.78
N PHE A 230 12.28 -14.80 -4.46
CA PHE A 230 12.57 -13.67 -5.35
C PHE A 230 14.07 -13.58 -5.60
N LYS A 231 14.42 -13.17 -6.82
CA LYS A 231 15.78 -12.87 -7.23
C LYS A 231 15.89 -11.39 -7.58
N ALA A 232 16.82 -10.70 -6.94
CA ALA A 232 17.11 -9.29 -7.22
C ALA A 232 17.63 -9.09 -8.64
N THR A 233 17.21 -8.01 -9.30
CA THR A 233 17.48 -7.73 -10.74
C THR A 233 17.91 -6.29 -11.00
N LEU A 234 18.47 -5.60 -9.99
CA LEU A 234 18.93 -4.22 -10.11
C LEU A 234 20.11 -4.05 -11.10
N ASP A 235 20.80 -5.12 -11.46
CA ASP A 235 21.88 -5.12 -12.46
C ASP A 235 21.38 -5.32 -13.90
N SER A 236 20.07 -5.50 -14.11
CA SER A 236 19.48 -5.57 -15.45
C SER A 236 19.65 -4.25 -16.21
N ALA A 237 19.68 -4.31 -17.55
CA ALA A 237 19.81 -3.11 -18.39
C ALA A 237 18.72 -2.07 -18.09
N GLY A 238 17.46 -2.53 -17.90
CA GLY A 238 16.35 -1.63 -17.57
C GLY A 238 16.49 -0.97 -16.20
N ALA A 239 16.93 -1.71 -15.16
CA ALA A 239 17.16 -1.14 -13.86
C ALA A 239 18.33 -0.12 -13.86
N LYS A 240 19.42 -0.43 -14.56
CA LYS A 240 20.55 0.50 -14.73
C LYS A 240 20.14 1.78 -15.47
N ALA A 241 19.34 1.68 -16.53
CA ALA A 241 18.84 2.85 -17.24
C ALA A 241 17.95 3.73 -16.36
N GLY A 242 17.12 3.14 -15.50
CA GLY A 242 16.36 3.88 -14.48
C GLY A 242 17.24 4.58 -13.46
N LEU A 243 18.31 3.93 -12.98
CA LEU A 243 19.31 4.51 -12.06
C LEU A 243 20.11 5.65 -12.70
N GLU A 244 20.47 5.52 -13.97
CA GLU A 244 21.15 6.59 -14.73
C GLU A 244 20.25 7.83 -14.87
N PHE A 245 18.96 7.64 -15.16
CA PHE A 245 18.02 8.75 -15.21
C PHE A 245 17.80 9.40 -13.83
N TYR A 246 17.69 8.60 -12.77
CA TYR A 246 17.64 9.11 -11.40
C TYR A 246 18.85 9.99 -11.08
N LYS A 247 20.07 9.51 -11.40
CA LYS A 247 21.29 10.30 -11.23
C LYS A 247 21.30 11.57 -12.09
N LYS A 248 20.82 11.49 -13.33
CA LYS A 248 20.69 12.66 -14.22
C LYS A 248 19.79 13.74 -13.59
N LEU A 249 18.67 13.35 -12.98
CA LEU A 249 17.79 14.29 -12.24
C LEU A 249 18.53 14.93 -11.07
N VAL A 250 19.24 14.14 -10.24
CA VAL A 250 20.02 14.66 -9.11
C VAL A 250 21.08 15.65 -9.59
N ASP A 251 21.83 15.31 -10.62
CA ASP A 251 22.96 16.12 -11.12
C ASP A 251 22.50 17.43 -11.80
N THR A 252 21.30 17.39 -12.46
CA THR A 252 20.81 18.55 -13.22
C THR A 252 19.91 19.48 -12.41
N SER A 253 19.25 18.98 -11.37
CA SER A 253 18.20 19.70 -10.63
C SER A 253 18.69 20.88 -9.78
N GLY A 254 19.98 20.94 -9.47
CA GLY A 254 20.52 21.90 -8.49
C GLY A 254 20.10 21.57 -7.06
N THR A 255 19.70 20.33 -6.80
CA THR A 255 19.31 19.89 -5.44
C THR A 255 20.44 20.04 -4.43
N LYS A 256 20.06 20.50 -3.24
CA LYS A 256 20.92 20.53 -2.03
C LYS A 256 20.55 19.43 -1.06
N ALA A 257 19.66 18.53 -1.47
CA ALA A 257 19.27 17.40 -0.64
C ALA A 257 20.47 16.48 -0.36
N PRO A 258 20.60 15.94 0.85
CA PRO A 258 21.62 14.96 1.16
C PRO A 258 21.52 13.73 0.25
N LYS A 259 22.69 13.20 -0.19
CA LYS A 259 22.75 11.99 -1.02
C LYS A 259 22.59 10.70 -0.23
N ASP A 260 22.65 10.79 1.09
CA ASP A 260 22.56 9.70 2.06
C ASP A 260 21.36 9.80 2.99
N ALA A 261 20.34 10.55 2.59
CA ALA A 261 19.08 10.67 3.28
C ALA A 261 17.89 10.53 2.31
N ASP A 262 16.76 10.13 2.86
CA ASP A 262 15.47 10.06 2.17
C ASP A 262 14.66 11.37 2.32
N GLU A 263 13.42 11.36 1.86
CA GLU A 263 12.50 12.50 1.89
C GLU A 263 12.06 12.96 3.29
N ALA A 264 12.35 12.16 4.31
CA ALA A 264 11.99 12.47 5.70
C ALA A 264 13.07 13.27 6.45
N LYS A 265 14.33 13.28 5.96
CA LYS A 265 15.47 13.87 6.68
C LYS A 265 16.40 14.68 5.76
N PRO A 266 16.21 16.03 5.66
CA PRO A 266 15.12 16.82 6.24
C PRO A 266 13.79 16.52 5.54
N GLN A 267 12.70 16.79 6.25
CA GLN A 267 11.35 16.55 5.72
C GLN A 267 11.11 17.44 4.48
N GLN A 268 10.93 16.83 3.31
CA GLN A 268 10.92 17.52 2.02
C GLN A 268 9.82 18.57 1.87
N ALA A 269 8.64 18.33 2.47
CA ALA A 269 7.56 19.31 2.43
C ALA A 269 7.92 20.60 3.17
N THR A 270 8.69 20.52 4.27
CA THR A 270 9.20 21.69 4.98
C THR A 270 10.22 22.48 4.11
N VAL A 271 11.09 21.74 3.41
CA VAL A 271 12.06 22.36 2.49
C VAL A 271 11.34 23.06 1.32
N TYR A 272 10.34 22.39 0.74
CA TYR A 272 9.50 22.99 -0.31
C TYR A 272 8.75 24.23 0.20
N GLY A 273 8.22 24.16 1.44
CA GLY A 273 7.58 25.29 2.13
C GLY A 273 8.48 26.50 2.33
N GLY A 274 9.80 26.34 2.34
CA GLY A 274 10.79 27.43 2.40
C GLY A 274 10.86 28.32 1.16
N GLY A 275 10.14 28.00 0.08
CA GLY A 275 9.93 28.87 -1.08
C GLY A 275 11.09 28.91 -2.09
N LYS A 276 12.17 28.16 -1.88
CA LYS A 276 13.36 28.11 -2.78
C LYS A 276 13.37 26.87 -3.69
N VAL A 277 12.34 26.06 -3.64
CA VAL A 277 12.20 24.81 -4.39
C VAL A 277 11.06 24.93 -5.38
N ALA A 278 11.33 24.64 -6.66
CA ALA A 278 10.30 24.69 -7.70
C ALA A 278 9.51 23.38 -7.83
N MET A 279 10.13 22.24 -7.57
CA MET A 279 9.49 20.91 -7.65
C MET A 279 9.99 20.00 -6.54
N MET A 280 9.15 19.03 -6.13
CA MET A 280 9.53 17.84 -5.36
C MET A 280 8.75 16.63 -5.87
N ILE A 281 9.27 15.42 -5.68
CA ILE A 281 8.50 14.20 -5.90
C ILE A 281 7.93 13.78 -4.55
N GLY A 282 6.63 13.89 -4.39
CA GLY A 282 5.98 13.74 -3.09
C GLY A 282 4.55 13.23 -3.18
N LEU A 283 3.85 13.37 -2.08
CA LEU A 283 2.50 12.89 -1.85
C LEU A 283 1.58 14.09 -1.60
N PRO A 284 0.34 14.09 -2.08
CA PRO A 284 -0.57 15.24 -1.96
C PRO A 284 -0.71 15.79 -0.54
N TRP A 285 -0.74 14.91 0.46
CA TRP A 285 -0.86 15.33 1.87
C TRP A 285 0.38 16.02 2.44
N GLU A 286 1.47 16.11 1.68
CA GLU A 286 2.65 16.92 2.07
C GLU A 286 2.40 18.42 1.87
N LEU A 287 1.48 18.80 0.96
CA LEU A 287 1.15 20.21 0.70
C LEU A 287 0.64 20.94 1.95
N PRO A 288 -0.28 20.42 2.77
CA PRO A 288 -0.63 21.05 4.05
C PRO A 288 0.55 21.29 4.99
N THR A 289 1.55 20.41 4.98
CA THR A 289 2.77 20.61 5.76
C THR A 289 3.63 21.73 5.20
N ALA A 290 3.81 21.78 3.88
CA ALA A 290 4.51 22.86 3.20
C ALA A 290 3.82 24.22 3.40
N ALA A 291 2.50 24.25 3.34
CA ALA A 291 1.68 25.45 3.50
C ALA A 291 1.65 26.03 4.93
N LYS A 292 2.15 25.29 5.94
CA LYS A 292 2.31 25.87 7.30
C LYS A 292 3.27 27.04 7.33
N THR A 293 4.29 27.02 6.49
CA THR A 293 5.29 28.10 6.38
C THR A 293 4.78 29.26 5.51
N ASP A 294 4.12 28.93 4.40
CA ASP A 294 3.50 29.91 3.48
C ASP A 294 2.13 29.38 3.01
N PRO A 295 1.02 29.83 3.61
CA PRO A 295 -0.33 29.40 3.22
C PRO A 295 -0.68 29.67 1.73
N SER A 296 -0.01 30.63 1.09
CA SER A 296 -0.22 30.93 -0.34
C SER A 296 0.23 29.81 -1.27
N LEU A 297 1.04 28.87 -0.77
CA LEU A 297 1.49 27.70 -1.52
C LEU A 297 0.32 26.81 -1.96
N THR A 298 -0.75 26.73 -1.20
CA THR A 298 -1.94 25.97 -1.59
C THR A 298 -2.46 26.41 -2.97
N ALA A 299 -2.54 27.72 -3.22
CA ALA A 299 -2.99 28.25 -4.50
C ALA A 299 -1.91 28.18 -5.60
N LYS A 300 -0.63 28.30 -5.23
CA LYS A 300 0.52 28.33 -6.15
C LYS A 300 1.03 26.95 -6.55
N THR A 301 0.59 25.89 -5.88
CA THR A 301 1.06 24.53 -6.13
C THR A 301 0.13 23.81 -7.11
N GLY A 302 0.70 22.98 -7.95
CA GLY A 302 0.03 22.01 -8.81
C GLY A 302 0.79 20.70 -8.79
N ALA A 303 0.27 19.71 -9.50
CA ALA A 303 0.94 18.42 -9.67
C ALA A 303 0.90 17.97 -11.13
N PHE A 304 1.81 17.07 -11.47
CA PHE A 304 1.77 16.26 -12.68
C PHE A 304 2.33 14.88 -12.39
N ALA A 305 1.86 13.89 -13.15
CA ALA A 305 2.33 12.52 -13.01
C ALA A 305 3.83 12.44 -13.31
N ILE A 306 4.56 11.52 -12.67
CA ILE A 306 5.97 11.28 -12.98
C ILE A 306 6.07 10.98 -14.49
N PRO A 307 6.83 11.79 -15.25
CA PRO A 307 6.93 11.62 -16.70
C PRO A 307 7.60 10.30 -17.08
N SER A 308 7.15 9.71 -18.19
CA SER A 308 7.78 8.53 -18.79
C SER A 308 8.92 8.92 -19.71
N LYS A 309 9.81 7.96 -19.99
CA LYS A 309 10.77 8.07 -21.10
C LYS A 309 10.08 8.21 -22.46
N THR A 310 8.83 7.78 -22.58
CA THR A 310 8.01 7.88 -23.78
C THR A 310 7.03 9.05 -23.63
N ALA A 311 7.14 10.03 -24.54
CA ALA A 311 6.29 11.20 -24.51
C ALA A 311 4.79 10.84 -24.57
N GLY A 312 3.99 11.53 -23.73
CA GLY A 312 2.55 11.31 -23.63
C GLY A 312 2.14 10.08 -22.82
N GLN A 313 3.10 9.34 -22.25
CA GLN A 313 2.84 8.25 -21.30
C GLN A 313 3.16 8.69 -19.87
N THR A 314 2.59 7.99 -18.90
CA THR A 314 2.88 8.17 -17.48
C THR A 314 3.76 7.01 -17.04
N ALA A 315 4.86 7.30 -16.35
CA ALA A 315 5.69 6.26 -15.76
C ALA A 315 4.87 5.41 -14.77
N PRO A 316 5.13 4.11 -14.67
CA PRO A 316 4.58 3.30 -13.59
C PRO A 316 4.97 3.90 -12.23
N VAL A 317 4.10 3.83 -11.24
CA VAL A 317 4.37 4.36 -9.91
C VAL A 317 4.34 3.27 -8.86
N PHE A 318 5.18 3.40 -7.82
CA PHE A 318 5.02 2.57 -6.64
C PHE A 318 3.66 2.88 -6.00
N LEU A 319 2.82 1.86 -5.93
CA LEU A 319 1.52 1.95 -5.28
C LEU A 319 1.66 1.50 -3.83
N GLY A 320 1.86 2.47 -2.96
CA GLY A 320 1.73 2.29 -1.52
C GLY A 320 0.27 2.25 -1.10
N GLY A 321 0.02 2.20 0.17
CA GLY A 321 -1.30 2.14 0.76
C GLY A 321 -1.46 0.97 1.71
N SER A 322 -2.69 0.50 1.89
CA SER A 322 -2.96 -0.57 2.83
C SER A 322 -4.05 -1.53 2.37
N ASN A 323 -4.04 -2.68 3.01
CA ASN A 323 -5.05 -3.72 2.88
C ASN A 323 -5.78 -3.90 4.21
N LEU A 324 -7.06 -4.24 4.16
CA LEU A 324 -7.83 -4.73 5.29
C LEU A 324 -7.71 -6.25 5.36
N ALA A 325 -7.44 -6.78 6.53
CA ALA A 325 -7.32 -8.22 6.74
C ALA A 325 -8.08 -8.67 7.98
N ILE A 326 -8.34 -9.98 8.06
CA ILE A 326 -9.03 -10.61 9.18
C ILE A 326 -8.07 -11.61 9.81
N PRO A 327 -7.71 -11.48 11.09
CA PRO A 327 -6.97 -12.49 11.81
C PRO A 327 -7.71 -13.83 11.83
N ALA A 328 -7.02 -14.93 11.56
CA ALA A 328 -7.63 -16.26 11.46
C ALA A 328 -8.22 -16.74 12.81
N ASN A 329 -7.69 -16.26 13.93
CA ASN A 329 -8.18 -16.54 15.28
C ASN A 329 -9.19 -15.51 15.80
N SER A 330 -9.68 -14.56 14.95
CA SER A 330 -10.85 -13.74 15.29
C SER A 330 -12.05 -14.61 15.61
N LYS A 331 -12.77 -14.23 16.64
CA LYS A 331 -14.03 -14.91 17.03
C LYS A 331 -15.24 -14.39 16.24
N ASN A 332 -15.07 -13.31 15.48
CA ASN A 332 -16.14 -12.58 14.79
C ASN A 332 -15.87 -12.47 13.27
N VAL A 333 -15.30 -13.51 12.65
CA VAL A 333 -14.93 -13.51 11.21
C VAL A 333 -16.11 -13.11 10.30
N ALA A 334 -17.33 -13.56 10.57
CA ALA A 334 -18.49 -13.18 9.78
C ALA A 334 -18.79 -11.68 9.89
N ALA A 335 -18.73 -11.11 11.08
CA ALA A 335 -18.90 -9.68 11.32
C ALA A 335 -17.78 -8.85 10.67
N ALA A 336 -16.54 -9.33 10.79
CA ALA A 336 -15.37 -8.71 10.15
C ALA A 336 -15.53 -8.65 8.61
N LYS A 337 -16.01 -9.73 7.99
CA LYS A 337 -16.30 -9.76 6.54
C LYS A 337 -17.35 -8.73 6.15
N GLU A 338 -18.47 -8.64 6.87
CA GLU A 338 -19.52 -7.65 6.59
C GLU A 338 -19.02 -6.20 6.84
N TYR A 339 -18.18 -5.99 7.85
CA TYR A 339 -17.55 -4.67 8.07
C TYR A 339 -16.64 -4.26 6.92
N ILE A 340 -15.75 -5.16 6.47
CA ILE A 340 -14.87 -4.91 5.32
C ILE A 340 -15.70 -4.69 4.05
N LYS A 341 -16.75 -5.48 3.82
CA LYS A 341 -17.65 -5.33 2.70
C LYS A 341 -18.34 -3.95 2.69
N LEU A 342 -18.78 -3.47 3.84
CA LEU A 342 -19.37 -2.14 3.96
C LEU A 342 -18.32 -1.05 3.67
N LEU A 343 -17.13 -1.13 4.26
CA LEU A 343 -16.05 -0.16 4.06
C LEU A 343 -15.53 -0.16 2.61
N SER A 344 -15.45 -1.32 1.95
CA SER A 344 -15.05 -1.45 0.54
C SER A 344 -16.20 -1.21 -0.45
N SER A 345 -17.41 -0.87 0.03
CA SER A 345 -18.52 -0.54 -0.84
C SER A 345 -18.30 0.77 -1.62
N PRO A 346 -18.90 0.92 -2.82
CA PRO A 346 -18.80 2.17 -3.59
C PRO A 346 -19.17 3.41 -2.79
N LYS A 347 -20.15 3.29 -1.87
CA LYS A 347 -20.55 4.40 -0.99
C LYS A 347 -19.40 4.95 -0.16
N TYR A 348 -18.64 4.08 0.51
CA TYR A 348 -17.56 4.52 1.40
C TYR A 348 -16.26 4.77 0.64
N GLN A 349 -16.00 4.04 -0.45
CA GLN A 349 -14.87 4.30 -1.33
C GLN A 349 -14.98 5.68 -2.01
N SER A 350 -16.18 6.08 -2.47
CA SER A 350 -16.41 7.43 -3.00
C SER A 350 -16.26 8.53 -1.93
N GLN A 351 -16.55 8.23 -0.67
CA GLN A 351 -16.31 9.18 0.44
C GLN A 351 -14.81 9.32 0.74
N LEU A 352 -14.02 8.25 0.63
CA LEU A 352 -12.56 8.34 0.69
C LEU A 352 -12.03 9.25 -0.42
N ALA A 353 -12.49 9.06 -1.65
CA ALA A 353 -12.11 9.90 -2.77
C ALA A 353 -12.48 11.38 -2.53
N ALA A 354 -13.68 11.65 -2.04
CA ALA A 354 -14.13 13.01 -1.70
C ALA A 354 -13.29 13.66 -0.58
N ALA A 355 -12.61 12.85 0.23
CA ALA A 355 -11.68 13.30 1.27
C ALA A 355 -10.21 13.40 0.79
N GLY A 356 -9.95 13.23 -0.51
CA GLY A 356 -8.60 13.32 -1.08
C GLY A 356 -7.76 12.03 -0.94
N VAL A 357 -8.37 10.92 -0.56
CA VAL A 357 -7.70 9.62 -0.43
C VAL A 357 -8.04 8.76 -1.64
N VAL A 358 -7.05 8.24 -2.36
CA VAL A 358 -7.30 7.33 -3.49
C VAL A 358 -7.87 6.01 -2.96
N PRO A 359 -9.11 5.64 -3.33
CA PRO A 359 -9.69 4.37 -2.91
C PRO A 359 -8.91 3.14 -3.37
N GLY A 360 -9.13 2.00 -2.75
CA GLY A 360 -8.58 0.72 -3.19
C GLY A 360 -9.15 0.21 -4.52
N THR A 361 -10.15 0.89 -5.09
CA THR A 361 -10.86 0.53 -6.32
C THR A 361 -10.63 1.56 -7.43
N SER A 362 -10.72 1.11 -8.69
CA SER A 362 -10.50 1.96 -9.88
C SER A 362 -11.74 2.76 -10.31
N THR A 363 -12.91 2.48 -9.75
CA THR A 363 -14.19 3.06 -10.20
C THR A 363 -14.67 4.24 -9.38
N ASP A 364 -14.19 4.41 -8.17
CA ASP A 364 -14.72 5.39 -7.22
C ASP A 364 -13.85 6.65 -7.09
N LEU A 365 -13.18 7.03 -8.18
CA LEU A 365 -12.15 8.09 -8.19
C LEU A 365 -12.71 9.51 -8.41
N THR A 366 -13.98 9.64 -8.82
CA THR A 366 -14.57 10.93 -9.23
C THR A 366 -14.55 12.02 -8.15
N GLY A 367 -14.53 11.63 -6.87
CA GLY A 367 -14.39 12.59 -5.76
C GLY A 367 -13.08 13.37 -5.77
N LEU A 368 -12.03 12.80 -6.38
CA LEU A 368 -10.69 13.40 -6.48
C LEU A 368 -10.56 14.44 -7.59
N ASP A 369 -11.50 14.51 -8.53
CA ASP A 369 -11.42 15.44 -9.66
C ASP A 369 -11.40 16.92 -9.23
N LYS A 370 -11.88 17.21 -8.03
CA LYS A 370 -11.91 18.57 -7.45
C LYS A 370 -10.59 18.97 -6.79
N ASP A 371 -9.75 18.02 -6.48
CA ASP A 371 -8.40 18.24 -5.94
C ASP A 371 -7.36 18.03 -7.05
N PRO A 372 -6.69 19.08 -7.52
CA PRO A 372 -5.71 18.96 -8.61
C PRO A 372 -4.58 17.96 -8.34
N LEU A 373 -4.14 17.81 -7.07
CA LEU A 373 -3.12 16.86 -6.69
C LEU A 373 -3.72 15.45 -6.60
N GLY A 374 -4.82 15.30 -5.89
CA GLY A 374 -5.52 14.02 -5.77
C GLY A 374 -5.94 13.42 -7.12
N SER A 375 -6.37 14.26 -8.06
CA SER A 375 -6.73 13.85 -9.43
C SER A 375 -5.52 13.26 -10.19
N VAL A 376 -4.34 13.87 -10.08
CA VAL A 376 -3.11 13.36 -10.71
C VAL A 376 -2.70 12.03 -10.06
N MET A 377 -2.72 11.95 -8.73
CA MET A 377 -2.41 10.74 -7.99
C MET A 377 -3.35 9.59 -8.36
N ALA A 378 -4.66 9.84 -8.40
CA ALA A 378 -5.67 8.86 -8.79
C ALA A 378 -5.44 8.33 -10.22
N LYS A 379 -5.17 9.22 -11.15
CA LYS A 379 -4.90 8.84 -12.54
C LYS A 379 -3.62 8.00 -12.67
N ALA A 380 -2.56 8.36 -11.96
CA ALA A 380 -1.30 7.62 -11.96
C ALA A 380 -1.44 6.25 -11.26
N SER A 381 -2.30 6.12 -10.24
CA SER A 381 -2.52 4.87 -9.51
C SER A 381 -3.00 3.72 -10.40
N THR A 382 -3.67 4.01 -11.52
CA THR A 382 -4.12 3.00 -12.49
C THR A 382 -2.94 2.29 -13.20
N ASN A 383 -1.75 2.92 -13.23
CA ASN A 383 -0.49 2.33 -13.67
C ASN A 383 0.43 1.99 -12.50
N GLY A 384 -0.17 1.71 -11.35
CA GLY A 384 0.55 1.40 -10.12
C GLY A 384 1.08 -0.02 -10.09
N LYS A 385 2.29 -0.19 -9.54
CA LYS A 385 2.94 -1.48 -9.30
C LYS A 385 3.25 -1.66 -7.81
N ALA A 386 3.19 -2.91 -7.36
CA ALA A 386 3.67 -3.30 -6.05
C ALA A 386 5.15 -3.67 -6.07
N VAL A 387 5.80 -3.59 -4.93
CA VAL A 387 7.10 -4.24 -4.68
C VAL A 387 6.90 -5.77 -4.60
N PRO A 388 7.98 -6.57 -4.63
CA PRO A 388 7.85 -8.02 -4.49
C PRO A 388 7.05 -8.44 -3.26
N ALA A 389 6.06 -9.32 -3.43
CA ALA A 389 5.26 -9.86 -2.33
C ALA A 389 6.06 -10.95 -1.56
N SER A 390 7.30 -10.62 -1.18
CA SER A 390 8.15 -11.45 -0.33
C SER A 390 7.74 -11.29 1.13
N PRO A 391 7.62 -12.37 1.91
CA PRO A 391 7.41 -12.29 3.36
C PRO A 391 8.47 -11.44 4.09
N GLN A 392 9.68 -11.39 3.56
CA GLN A 392 10.81 -10.65 4.11
C GLN A 392 10.90 -9.20 3.60
N TRP A 393 9.95 -8.74 2.77
CA TRP A 393 10.01 -7.38 2.23
C TRP A 393 9.95 -6.29 3.31
N GLY A 394 9.22 -6.53 4.39
CA GLY A 394 9.19 -5.64 5.54
C GLY A 394 10.58 -5.39 6.15
N ASP A 395 11.46 -6.38 6.14
CA ASP A 395 12.85 -6.26 6.62
C ASP A 395 13.70 -5.40 5.68
N VAL A 396 13.40 -5.40 4.37
CA VAL A 396 14.03 -4.50 3.40
C VAL A 396 13.63 -3.05 3.67
N GLU A 397 12.37 -2.80 4.02
CA GLU A 397 11.86 -1.43 4.25
C GLU A 397 12.24 -0.88 5.62
N SER A 398 12.09 -1.67 6.68
CA SER A 398 12.30 -1.24 8.07
C SER A 398 13.73 -1.42 8.57
N GLY A 399 14.51 -2.29 7.91
CA GLY A 399 15.90 -2.58 8.26
C GLY A 399 16.92 -1.76 7.47
N GLN A 400 18.09 -2.35 7.27
CA GLN A 400 19.07 -1.80 6.34
C GLN A 400 18.57 -2.03 4.91
N ASN A 401 18.16 -0.96 4.24
CA ASN A 401 17.62 -1.01 2.89
C ASN A 401 18.76 -0.99 1.84
N PRO A 402 19.05 -2.13 1.16
CA PRO A 402 20.15 -2.20 0.19
C PRO A 402 19.99 -1.25 -1.01
N VAL A 403 18.76 -0.85 -1.33
CA VAL A 403 18.51 0.11 -2.43
C VAL A 403 18.92 1.52 -2.02
N LYS A 404 18.70 1.92 -0.77
CA LYS A 404 19.18 3.20 -0.24
C LYS A 404 20.70 3.25 -0.20
N ASP A 405 21.34 2.16 0.25
CA ASP A 405 22.81 2.05 0.28
C ASP A 405 23.41 2.12 -1.13
N MET A 406 22.79 1.43 -2.10
CA MET A 406 23.15 1.48 -3.52
C MET A 406 23.09 2.90 -4.07
N LEU A 407 21.96 3.60 -3.84
CA LEU A 407 21.78 4.99 -4.27
C LEU A 407 22.87 5.89 -3.69
N THR A 408 23.11 5.81 -2.38
CA THR A 408 24.18 6.59 -1.73
C THR A 408 25.55 6.31 -2.35
N ALA A 409 25.92 5.05 -2.53
CA ALA A 409 27.22 4.68 -3.08
C ALA A 409 27.39 5.16 -4.52
N TYR A 410 26.36 5.02 -5.35
CA TYR A 410 26.38 5.46 -6.75
C TYR A 410 26.38 6.99 -6.89
N LEU A 411 25.49 7.69 -6.18
CA LEU A 411 25.35 9.15 -6.28
C LEU A 411 26.54 9.91 -5.70
N THR A 412 27.24 9.33 -4.71
CA THR A 412 28.47 9.91 -4.14
C THR A 412 29.72 9.57 -4.94
N GLY A 413 29.63 8.69 -5.94
CA GLY A 413 30.78 8.21 -6.72
C GLY A 413 31.68 7.23 -5.96
N LYS A 414 31.24 6.71 -4.80
CA LYS A 414 31.98 5.69 -4.05
C LYS A 414 32.06 4.37 -4.81
N LYS A 415 31.04 4.08 -5.64
CA LYS A 415 30.99 2.88 -6.50
C LYS A 415 30.51 3.25 -7.90
N THR A 416 30.96 2.51 -8.89
CA THR A 416 30.35 2.54 -10.22
C THR A 416 28.93 1.99 -10.17
N LEU A 417 28.14 2.24 -11.21
CA LEU A 417 26.79 1.69 -11.31
C LEU A 417 26.79 0.15 -11.20
N ASP A 418 27.71 -0.50 -11.92
CA ASP A 418 27.83 -1.96 -11.92
C ASP A 418 28.19 -2.51 -10.52
N GLN A 419 29.13 -1.88 -9.83
CA GLN A 419 29.47 -2.28 -8.46
C GLN A 419 28.32 -2.07 -7.48
N ALA A 420 27.65 -0.91 -7.55
CA ALA A 420 26.56 -0.58 -6.66
C ALA A 420 25.37 -1.53 -6.84
N THR A 421 25.00 -1.83 -8.09
CA THR A 421 23.89 -2.76 -8.39
C THR A 421 24.22 -4.21 -8.05
N ALA A 422 25.44 -4.67 -8.29
CA ALA A 422 25.87 -6.01 -7.92
C ALA A 422 25.83 -6.24 -6.39
N ASP A 423 26.31 -5.27 -5.62
CA ASP A 423 26.30 -5.34 -4.16
C ASP A 423 24.87 -5.30 -3.59
N ALA A 424 24.02 -4.43 -4.17
CA ALA A 424 22.61 -4.35 -3.78
C ALA A 424 21.86 -5.67 -4.08
N ASN A 425 22.11 -6.27 -5.26
CA ASN A 425 21.55 -7.58 -5.58
C ASN A 425 22.00 -8.67 -4.60
N ALA A 426 23.30 -8.69 -4.26
CA ALA A 426 23.80 -9.65 -3.28
C ALA A 426 23.16 -9.49 -1.90
N ALA A 427 22.95 -8.24 -1.46
CA ALA A 427 22.31 -7.94 -0.19
C ALA A 427 20.80 -8.25 -0.21
N LEU A 428 20.08 -7.87 -1.26
CA LEU A 428 18.65 -8.19 -1.43
C LEU A 428 18.43 -9.69 -1.50
N ASN A 429 19.23 -10.44 -2.27
CA ASN A 429 19.10 -11.90 -2.37
C ASN A 429 19.28 -12.61 -1.03
N LYS A 430 20.06 -12.06 -0.10
CA LYS A 430 20.16 -12.58 1.28
C LYS A 430 18.90 -12.36 2.08
N LEU A 431 18.15 -11.31 1.79
CA LEU A 431 16.91 -10.97 2.50
C LEU A 431 15.70 -11.69 1.91
N ILE A 432 15.50 -11.61 0.58
CA ILE A 432 14.27 -12.06 -0.09
C ILE A 432 14.42 -13.38 -0.87
N GLY A 433 15.64 -13.88 -1.03
CA GLY A 433 15.97 -15.15 -1.71
C GLY A 433 16.09 -16.35 -0.76
N GLY A 434 15.86 -16.15 0.54
CA GLY A 434 16.03 -17.15 1.61
C GLY A 434 15.00 -18.26 1.66
#